data_17df41b742c48d68de4be567a6958e23
#
_entry.id   17df41b742c48d68de4be567a6958e23
#
_cell.length_a   1.000
_cell.length_b   1.000
_cell.length_c   1.000
_cell.angle_alpha   90.00
_cell.angle_beta   90.00
_cell.angle_gamma   90.00
#
_symmetry.space_group_name_H-M   'P 1'
#
loop_
_entity.id
_entity.type
_entity.pdbx_description
1 polymer ?
#
loop_
_entity_poly.entity_id
_entity_poly.type
_entity_poly.pdbx_seq_one_letter_code
_entity_poly.pdbx_strand_id
1 'polypeptide(L)'
;QNMNEFCRPRTSIIAQPGALLTTQKGIKESLHAKHSSYELISMINRNFDEWKNENENLVFIGHNLISFDSTVLEYNLFNNLYFPYIDRKNRGDTLNLARALYALNPSSIKTPLTAKGNPSFRLQKLAELNNLPVEFAHDAYSDVKTSIALTKFIHDSDPESWPQLAMTMDKEKAI
;
A
#
# COMPACT_ATOMS: atom_id res chain seq x y z
N GLN A 1 -15.27 -2.76 5.34
CA GLN A 1 -15.12 -4.14 4.85
C GLN A 1 -13.62 -4.48 4.82
N ASN A 2 -13.19 -5.60 5.41
CA ASN A 2 -11.79 -6.03 5.44
C ASN A 2 -11.63 -7.27 4.57
N MET A 3 -10.59 -7.30 3.73
CA MET A 3 -10.22 -8.45 2.93
C MET A 3 -8.76 -8.83 3.25
N ASN A 4 -8.54 -10.05 3.72
CA ASN A 4 -7.22 -10.61 3.97
C ASN A 4 -7.21 -12.06 3.47
N GLU A 5 -6.89 -12.24 2.20
CA GLU A 5 -7.01 -13.51 1.48
C GLU A 5 -5.72 -13.86 0.75
N PHE A 6 -5.49 -15.15 0.57
CA PHE A 6 -4.35 -15.70 -0.13
C PHE A 6 -4.80 -16.51 -1.35
N CYS A 7 -3.96 -16.55 -2.38
CA CYS A 7 -4.16 -17.47 -3.50
C CYS A 7 -2.99 -18.46 -3.61
N ARG A 8 -3.30 -19.60 -4.21
CA ARG A 8 -2.27 -20.56 -4.61
C ARG A 8 -1.39 -19.96 -5.69
N PRO A 9 -0.06 -20.09 -5.62
CA PRO A 9 0.82 -19.72 -6.71
C PRO A 9 0.51 -20.59 -7.95
N ARG A 10 0.75 -20.05 -9.13
CA ARG A 10 0.71 -20.85 -10.36
C ARG A 10 1.80 -21.93 -10.30
N THR A 11 1.53 -23.11 -10.84
CA THR A 11 2.48 -24.25 -10.80
C THR A 11 3.81 -23.96 -11.49
N SER A 12 3.84 -22.97 -12.39
CA SER A 12 5.06 -22.52 -13.08
C SER A 12 5.90 -21.50 -12.30
N ILE A 13 5.42 -21.03 -11.13
CA ILE A 13 6.12 -20.03 -10.33
C ILE A 13 6.89 -20.72 -9.21
N ILE A 14 8.20 -20.51 -9.21
CA ILE A 14 9.08 -20.93 -8.12
C ILE A 14 9.21 -19.76 -7.13
N ALA A 15 8.84 -20.02 -5.87
CA ALA A 15 8.97 -19.01 -4.82
C ALA A 15 10.45 -18.68 -4.59
N GLN A 16 10.80 -17.39 -4.59
CA GLN A 16 12.15 -16.95 -4.29
C GLN A 16 12.45 -17.14 -2.79
N PRO A 17 13.57 -17.76 -2.42
CA PRO A 17 13.94 -17.99 -1.02
C PRO A 17 13.95 -16.70 -0.19
N GLY A 18 14.44 -15.60 -0.75
CA GLY A 18 14.44 -14.29 -0.09
C GLY A 18 13.04 -13.76 0.25
N ALA A 19 12.06 -13.98 -0.62
CA ALA A 19 10.67 -13.59 -0.36
C ALA A 19 10.07 -14.42 0.79
N LEU A 20 10.33 -15.73 0.82
CA LEU A 20 9.86 -16.62 1.88
C LEU A 20 10.44 -16.23 3.25
N LEU A 21 11.74 -15.90 3.28
CA LEU A 21 12.40 -15.43 4.51
C LEU A 21 11.86 -14.10 4.99
N THR A 22 11.57 -13.18 4.08
CA THR A 22 11.04 -11.84 4.42
C THR A 22 9.61 -11.91 4.94
N THR A 23 8.75 -12.68 4.26
CA THR A 23 7.33 -12.79 4.62
C THR A 23 7.06 -13.80 5.73
N GLN A 24 8.04 -14.65 6.06
CA GLN A 24 7.93 -15.78 7.01
C GLN A 24 6.78 -16.75 6.67
N LYS A 25 6.30 -16.76 5.42
CA LYS A 25 5.23 -17.65 4.95
C LYS A 25 5.82 -18.90 4.30
N GLY A 26 5.36 -20.06 4.77
CA GLY A 26 5.82 -21.34 4.24
C GLY A 26 5.24 -21.64 2.86
N ILE A 27 6.03 -22.30 2.00
CA ILE A 27 5.57 -22.78 0.67
C ILE A 27 4.32 -23.66 0.82
N LYS A 28 4.28 -24.55 1.82
CA LYS A 28 3.15 -25.44 2.05
C LYS A 28 1.86 -24.68 2.30
N GLU A 29 1.91 -23.62 3.10
CA GLU A 29 0.77 -22.76 3.38
C GLU A 29 0.23 -22.11 2.10
N SER A 30 1.12 -21.55 1.29
CA SER A 30 0.77 -20.94 0.00
C SER A 30 0.15 -21.93 -0.98
N LEU A 31 0.67 -23.16 -1.06
CA LEU A 31 0.15 -24.22 -1.94
C LEU A 31 -1.25 -24.71 -1.54
N HIS A 32 -1.61 -24.62 -0.25
CA HIS A 32 -2.92 -25.03 0.28
C HIS A 32 -3.90 -23.86 0.43
N ALA A 33 -3.56 -22.68 -0.08
CA ALA A 33 -4.47 -21.54 -0.05
C ALA A 33 -5.81 -21.86 -0.73
N LYS A 34 -6.90 -21.35 -0.18
CA LYS A 34 -8.27 -21.62 -0.62
C LYS A 34 -8.51 -21.21 -2.07
N HIS A 35 -8.01 -20.04 -2.45
CA HIS A 35 -8.30 -19.43 -3.74
C HIS A 35 -7.22 -19.71 -4.78
N SER A 36 -7.60 -19.85 -6.02
CA SER A 36 -6.70 -19.71 -7.18
C SER A 36 -6.39 -18.22 -7.41
N SER A 37 -5.39 -17.94 -8.24
CA SER A 37 -5.09 -16.55 -8.64
C SER A 37 -6.29 -15.88 -9.32
N TYR A 38 -7.02 -16.62 -10.17
CA TYR A 38 -8.21 -16.11 -10.85
C TYR A 38 -9.32 -15.75 -9.85
N GLU A 39 -9.64 -16.64 -8.90
CA GLU A 39 -10.67 -16.40 -7.89
C GLU A 39 -10.35 -15.18 -7.03
N LEU A 40 -9.09 -15.05 -6.57
CA LEU A 40 -8.68 -13.89 -5.77
C LEU A 40 -8.78 -12.59 -6.56
N ILE A 41 -8.30 -12.57 -7.81
CA ILE A 41 -8.37 -11.38 -8.65
C ILE A 41 -9.82 -11.02 -9.03
N SER A 42 -10.69 -12.03 -9.27
CA SER A 42 -12.12 -11.82 -9.45
C SER A 42 -12.78 -11.14 -8.24
N MET A 43 -12.44 -11.60 -7.03
CA MET A 43 -12.94 -10.99 -5.79
C MET A 43 -12.48 -9.55 -5.65
N ILE A 44 -11.20 -9.28 -5.91
CA ILE A 44 -10.62 -7.93 -5.85
C ILE A 44 -11.32 -7.00 -6.85
N ASN A 45 -11.46 -7.44 -8.12
CA ASN A 45 -12.09 -6.64 -9.16
C ASN A 45 -13.54 -6.30 -8.79
N ARG A 46 -14.32 -7.29 -8.33
CA ARG A 46 -15.70 -7.07 -7.90
C ARG A 46 -15.78 -6.06 -6.74
N ASN A 47 -14.96 -6.21 -5.71
CA ASN A 47 -14.94 -5.27 -4.59
C ASN A 47 -14.60 -3.84 -5.05
N PHE A 48 -13.68 -3.68 -5.99
CA PHE A 48 -13.34 -2.39 -6.53
C PHE A 48 -14.49 -1.75 -7.32
N ASP A 49 -15.20 -2.55 -8.12
CA ASP A 49 -16.37 -2.08 -8.85
C ASP A 49 -17.50 -1.66 -7.88
N GLU A 50 -17.75 -2.46 -6.83
CA GLU A 50 -18.70 -2.14 -5.78
C GLU A 50 -18.33 -0.82 -5.07
N TRP A 51 -17.09 -0.66 -4.60
CA TRP A 51 -16.64 0.54 -3.91
C TRP A 51 -16.66 1.80 -4.79
N LYS A 52 -16.34 1.67 -6.08
CA LYS A 52 -16.44 2.78 -7.03
C LYS A 52 -17.89 3.20 -7.28
N ASN A 53 -18.81 2.25 -7.33
CA ASN A 53 -20.24 2.54 -7.49
C ASN A 53 -20.83 3.21 -6.24
N GLU A 54 -20.31 2.89 -5.06
CA GLU A 54 -20.75 3.49 -3.79
C GLU A 54 -20.18 4.90 -3.58
N ASN A 55 -19.00 5.20 -4.17
CA ASN A 55 -18.30 6.47 -3.94
C ASN A 55 -17.48 6.92 -5.15
N GLU A 56 -17.94 7.95 -5.83
CA GLU A 56 -17.27 8.55 -7.00
C GLU A 56 -15.89 9.15 -6.66
N ASN A 57 -15.67 9.54 -5.40
CA ASN A 57 -14.42 10.12 -4.93
C ASN A 57 -13.52 9.11 -4.21
N LEU A 58 -13.67 7.81 -4.52
CA LEU A 58 -12.85 6.76 -3.94
C LEU A 58 -11.37 6.99 -4.24
N VAL A 59 -10.53 6.93 -3.19
CA VAL A 59 -9.08 7.00 -3.30
C VAL A 59 -8.49 5.69 -2.78
N PHE A 60 -7.68 5.02 -3.61
CA PHE A 60 -6.89 3.88 -3.18
C PHE A 60 -5.59 4.37 -2.55
N ILE A 61 -5.33 3.99 -1.30
CA ILE A 61 -4.15 4.46 -0.58
C ILE A 61 -3.33 3.29 -0.03
N GLY A 62 -2.02 3.42 -0.10
CA GLY A 62 -1.05 2.47 0.46
C GLY A 62 0.33 3.08 0.57
N HIS A 63 1.29 2.35 1.13
CA HIS A 63 2.67 2.81 1.27
C HIS A 63 3.53 2.29 0.12
N ASN A 64 4.09 3.18 -0.69
CA ASN A 64 4.76 2.86 -1.96
C ASN A 64 3.82 2.20 -2.98
N LEU A 65 2.52 2.50 -2.86
CA LEU A 65 1.45 1.91 -3.66
C LEU A 65 1.68 2.13 -5.16
N ILE A 66 2.07 3.33 -5.56
CA ILE A 66 2.22 3.70 -6.99
C ILE A 66 3.31 2.87 -7.67
N SER A 67 4.44 2.66 -6.97
CA SER A 67 5.59 1.95 -7.55
C SER A 67 5.53 0.44 -7.38
N PHE A 68 4.79 -0.08 -6.42
CA PHE A 68 4.79 -1.51 -6.10
C PHE A 68 3.40 -2.14 -6.23
N ASP A 69 2.48 -1.84 -5.32
CA ASP A 69 1.20 -2.56 -5.25
C ASP A 69 0.33 -2.38 -6.50
N SER A 70 0.28 -1.15 -7.06
CA SER A 70 -0.44 -0.87 -8.30
C SER A 70 0.12 -1.69 -9.46
N THR A 71 1.44 -1.77 -9.58
CA THR A 71 2.10 -2.52 -10.66
C THR A 71 1.82 -4.02 -10.55
N VAL A 72 1.92 -4.57 -9.35
CA VAL A 72 1.62 -6.00 -9.09
C VAL A 72 0.16 -6.31 -9.40
N LEU A 73 -0.75 -5.43 -8.98
CA LEU A 73 -2.18 -5.63 -9.17
C LEU A 73 -2.58 -5.48 -10.64
N GLU A 74 -2.10 -4.44 -11.34
CA GLU A 74 -2.32 -4.23 -12.79
C GLU A 74 -1.84 -5.45 -13.60
N TYR A 75 -0.65 -5.98 -13.27
CA TYR A 75 -0.14 -7.20 -13.91
C TYR A 75 -1.03 -8.41 -13.67
N ASN A 76 -1.51 -8.61 -12.44
CA ASN A 76 -2.36 -9.75 -12.12
C ASN A 76 -3.77 -9.61 -12.70
N LEU A 77 -4.35 -8.42 -12.77
CA LEU A 77 -5.61 -8.17 -13.47
C LEU A 77 -5.50 -8.54 -14.95
N PHE A 78 -4.46 -8.02 -15.63
CA PHE A 78 -4.20 -8.34 -17.03
C PHE A 78 -4.06 -9.84 -17.27
N ASN A 79 -3.27 -10.55 -16.45
CA ASN A 79 -3.06 -11.99 -16.57
C ASN A 79 -4.31 -12.84 -16.29
N ASN A 80 -5.32 -12.26 -15.66
CA ASN A 80 -6.60 -12.92 -15.39
C ASN A 80 -7.74 -12.35 -16.28
N LEU A 81 -7.38 -11.64 -17.35
CA LEU A 81 -8.29 -11.10 -18.37
C LEU A 81 -9.27 -10.03 -17.85
N TYR A 82 -8.87 -9.32 -16.81
CA TYR A 82 -9.55 -8.12 -16.33
C TYR A 82 -8.90 -6.87 -16.88
N PHE A 83 -9.66 -5.76 -16.88
CA PHE A 83 -9.11 -4.45 -17.23
C PHE A 83 -8.04 -4.04 -16.21
N PRO A 84 -6.79 -3.82 -16.61
CA PRO A 84 -5.69 -3.70 -15.66
C PRO A 84 -5.62 -2.35 -14.94
N TYR A 85 -6.25 -1.30 -15.49
CA TYR A 85 -6.09 0.04 -14.95
C TYR A 85 -7.14 0.36 -13.90
N ILE A 86 -6.74 0.17 -12.64
CA ILE A 86 -7.53 0.58 -11.49
C ILE A 86 -7.30 2.07 -11.31
N ASP A 87 -8.34 2.84 -11.47
CA ASP A 87 -8.42 4.28 -11.25
C ASP A 87 -7.08 5.01 -11.08
N ARG A 88 -6.43 5.35 -12.20
CA ARG A 88 -5.13 6.04 -12.20
C ARG A 88 -5.22 7.47 -11.69
N LYS A 89 -6.42 8.02 -11.50
CA LYS A 89 -6.63 9.40 -11.08
C LYS A 89 -6.54 9.54 -9.55
N ASN A 90 -7.09 8.58 -8.81
CA ASN A 90 -7.31 8.69 -7.37
C ASN A 90 -6.47 7.66 -6.60
N ARG A 91 -5.15 7.85 -6.58
CA ARG A 91 -4.21 6.98 -5.86
C ARG A 91 -3.37 7.78 -4.87
N GLY A 92 -3.53 7.47 -3.60
CA GLY A 92 -2.73 8.02 -2.52
C GLY A 92 -1.54 7.12 -2.18
N ASP A 93 -0.36 7.73 -2.08
CA ASP A 93 0.85 7.03 -1.66
C ASP A 93 1.39 7.65 -0.38
N THR A 94 1.28 6.92 0.73
CA THR A 94 1.71 7.44 2.04
C THR A 94 3.21 7.70 2.12
N LEU A 95 4.03 7.04 1.27
CA LEU A 95 5.45 7.35 1.13
C LEU A 95 5.64 8.77 0.57
N ASN A 96 4.87 9.13 -0.46
CA ASN A 96 4.93 10.46 -1.06
C ASN A 96 4.34 11.53 -0.13
N LEU A 97 3.24 11.22 0.56
CA LEU A 97 2.67 12.11 1.59
C LEU A 97 3.67 12.41 2.71
N ALA A 98 4.35 11.38 3.24
CA ALA A 98 5.36 11.55 4.28
C ALA A 98 6.56 12.37 3.81
N ARG A 99 7.01 12.18 2.56
CA ARG A 99 8.08 12.98 1.95
C ARG A 99 7.67 14.43 1.76
N ALA A 100 6.45 14.66 1.29
CA ALA A 100 5.92 16.00 1.09
C ALA A 100 5.73 16.74 2.43
N LEU A 101 5.18 16.08 3.45
CA LEU A 101 5.08 16.65 4.79
C LEU A 101 6.47 17.01 5.34
N TYR A 102 7.45 16.10 5.23
CA TYR A 102 8.82 16.36 5.66
C TYR A 102 9.45 17.55 4.93
N ALA A 103 9.16 17.73 3.64
CA ALA A 103 9.67 18.86 2.86
C ALA A 103 9.01 20.19 3.24
N LEU A 104 7.71 20.19 3.52
CA LEU A 104 6.96 21.39 3.90
C LEU A 104 7.17 21.76 5.37
N ASN A 105 7.12 20.80 6.25
CA ASN A 105 7.23 20.99 7.69
C ASN A 105 8.04 19.85 8.34
N PRO A 106 9.39 19.91 8.33
CA PRO A 106 10.26 18.85 8.85
C PRO A 106 10.03 18.55 10.34
N SER A 107 9.50 19.50 11.11
CA SER A 107 9.23 19.32 12.54
C SER A 107 7.99 18.48 12.83
N SER A 108 7.07 18.34 11.88
CA SER A 108 5.81 17.61 12.03
C SER A 108 5.95 16.10 11.90
N ILE A 109 7.06 15.59 11.38
CA ILE A 109 7.31 14.16 11.22
C ILE A 109 8.75 13.78 11.53
N LYS A 110 8.93 12.84 12.45
CA LYS A 110 10.27 12.31 12.77
C LYS A 110 10.66 11.27 11.73
N THR A 111 11.83 11.44 11.11
CA THR A 111 12.36 10.52 10.11
C THR A 111 13.64 9.87 10.58
N PRO A 112 13.75 8.52 10.54
CA PRO A 112 15.01 7.86 10.83
C PRO A 112 16.02 8.15 9.73
N LEU A 113 17.31 8.18 10.09
CA LEU A 113 18.38 8.39 9.14
C LEU A 113 18.94 7.06 8.62
N THR A 114 19.28 7.03 7.35
CA THR A 114 20.06 5.94 6.74
C THR A 114 21.51 6.00 7.22
N ALA A 115 22.31 4.96 6.98
CA ALA A 115 23.74 4.94 7.26
C ALA A 115 24.52 6.09 6.55
N LYS A 116 23.94 6.66 5.49
CA LYS A 116 24.49 7.80 4.74
C LYS A 116 23.99 9.16 5.23
N GLY A 117 23.24 9.20 6.34
CA GLY A 117 22.67 10.43 6.90
C GLY A 117 21.42 10.97 6.19
N ASN A 118 20.87 10.26 5.21
CA ASN A 118 19.67 10.69 4.51
C ASN A 118 18.39 10.24 5.24
N PRO A 119 17.28 11.02 5.21
CA PRO A 119 16.01 10.61 5.76
C PRO A 119 15.52 9.32 5.12
N SER A 120 15.00 8.41 5.96
CA SER A 120 14.40 7.15 5.52
C SER A 120 12.89 7.18 5.75
N PHE A 121 12.13 6.82 4.72
CA PHE A 121 10.67 6.78 4.76
C PHE A 121 10.15 5.35 4.70
N ARG A 122 10.92 4.36 5.19
CA ARG A 122 10.45 2.97 5.31
C ARG A 122 9.33 2.89 6.34
N LEU A 123 8.21 2.28 5.96
CA LEU A 123 6.96 2.27 6.73
C LEU A 123 7.16 1.93 8.21
N GLN A 124 7.73 0.78 8.52
CA GLN A 124 7.89 0.31 9.90
C GLN A 124 8.73 1.27 10.74
N LYS A 125 9.91 1.67 10.21
CA LYS A 125 10.82 2.56 10.94
C LYS A 125 10.25 3.96 11.13
N LEU A 126 9.52 4.44 10.14
CA LEU A 126 8.83 5.73 10.22
C LEU A 126 7.71 5.66 11.26
N ALA A 127 6.93 4.59 11.25
CA ALA A 127 5.85 4.37 12.20
C ALA A 127 6.36 4.23 13.65
N GLU A 128 7.37 3.41 13.87
CA GLU A 128 8.03 3.24 15.19
C GLU A 128 8.50 4.58 15.76
N LEU A 129 9.19 5.39 14.95
CA LEU A 129 9.76 6.67 15.41
C LEU A 129 8.67 7.71 15.75
N ASN A 130 7.50 7.61 15.12
CA ASN A 130 6.35 8.47 15.38
C ASN A 130 5.30 7.83 16.32
N ASN A 131 5.67 6.76 17.02
CA ASN A 131 4.82 6.04 17.99
C ASN A 131 3.50 5.53 17.39
N LEU A 132 3.51 5.13 16.12
CA LEU A 132 2.37 4.53 15.45
C LEU A 132 2.35 3.01 15.66
N PRO A 133 1.18 2.36 15.60
CA PRO A 133 1.07 0.92 15.79
C PRO A 133 1.79 0.17 14.68
N VAL A 134 2.71 -0.73 15.06
CA VAL A 134 3.38 -1.68 14.18
C VAL A 134 3.19 -3.06 14.82
N GLU A 135 2.36 -3.92 14.21
CA GLU A 135 2.11 -5.26 14.76
C GLU A 135 3.17 -6.26 14.25
N PHE A 136 2.97 -6.78 13.05
CA PHE A 136 3.86 -7.76 12.42
C PHE A 136 4.45 -7.15 11.14
N ALA A 137 5.72 -6.78 11.17
CA ALA A 137 6.42 -6.25 10.00
C ALA A 137 6.41 -7.28 8.84
N HIS A 138 6.17 -6.80 7.62
CA HIS A 138 6.07 -7.61 6.40
C HIS A 138 4.86 -8.56 6.30
N ASP A 139 3.88 -8.42 7.19
CA ASP A 139 2.55 -8.96 6.95
C ASP A 139 1.69 -7.90 6.25
N ALA A 140 1.12 -8.24 5.08
CA ALA A 140 0.41 -7.29 4.23
C ALA A 140 -0.76 -6.59 4.95
N TYR A 141 -1.48 -7.33 5.80
CA TYR A 141 -2.58 -6.76 6.58
C TYR A 141 -2.11 -5.79 7.66
N SER A 142 -1.02 -6.11 8.34
CA SER A 142 -0.37 -5.22 9.31
C SER A 142 0.16 -3.95 8.64
N ASP A 143 0.80 -4.08 7.48
CA ASP A 143 1.31 -2.95 6.71
C ASP A 143 0.18 -2.00 6.25
N VAL A 144 -0.99 -2.53 5.89
CA VAL A 144 -2.19 -1.72 5.58
C VAL A 144 -2.65 -0.93 6.81
N LYS A 145 -2.76 -1.57 7.99
CA LYS A 145 -3.13 -0.87 9.24
C LYS A 145 -2.14 0.24 9.59
N THR A 146 -0.85 -0.05 9.47
CA THR A 146 0.22 0.93 9.71
C THR A 146 0.15 2.08 8.70
N SER A 147 -0.16 1.82 7.43
CA SER A 147 -0.36 2.85 6.42
C SER A 147 -1.56 3.75 6.72
N ILE A 148 -2.67 3.18 7.20
CA ILE A 148 -3.84 3.96 7.65
C ILE A 148 -3.48 4.86 8.84
N ALA A 149 -2.77 4.31 9.84
CA ALA A 149 -2.32 5.07 10.99
C ALA A 149 -1.36 6.20 10.59
N LEU A 150 -0.44 5.94 9.67
CA LEU A 150 0.46 6.96 9.12
C LEU A 150 -0.29 8.05 8.36
N THR A 151 -1.31 7.70 7.57
CA THR A 151 -2.14 8.70 6.88
C THR A 151 -2.85 9.64 7.86
N LYS A 152 -3.47 9.08 8.91
CA LYS A 152 -4.10 9.87 9.97
C LYS A 152 -3.08 10.76 10.69
N PHE A 153 -1.93 10.20 11.04
CA PHE A 153 -0.86 10.96 11.68
C PHE A 153 -0.41 12.15 10.81
N ILE A 154 -0.21 11.95 9.51
CA ILE A 154 0.17 13.03 8.58
C ILE A 154 -0.89 14.12 8.55
N HIS A 155 -2.17 13.74 8.45
CA HIS A 155 -3.30 14.67 8.52
C HIS A 155 -3.31 15.48 9.82
N ASP A 156 -3.17 14.81 10.97
CA ASP A 156 -3.32 15.42 12.29
C ASP A 156 -2.08 16.24 12.72
N SER A 157 -0.90 15.91 12.16
CA SER A 157 0.36 16.60 12.49
C SER A 157 0.47 17.99 11.83
N ASP A 158 -0.17 18.20 10.70
CA ASP A 158 -0.18 19.48 9.98
C ASP A 158 -1.48 19.63 9.16
N PRO A 159 -2.60 19.93 9.84
CA PRO A 159 -3.89 20.10 9.18
C PRO A 159 -3.92 21.26 8.17
N GLU A 160 -3.06 22.26 8.34
CA GLU A 160 -3.01 23.43 7.43
C GLU A 160 -2.40 23.03 6.08
N SER A 161 -1.39 22.17 6.09
CA SER A 161 -0.76 21.67 4.86
C SER A 161 -1.54 20.51 4.22
N TRP A 162 -2.49 19.88 4.94
CA TRP A 162 -3.24 18.73 4.44
C TRP A 162 -3.92 18.93 3.08
N PRO A 163 -4.59 20.07 2.78
CA PRO A 163 -5.20 20.27 1.47
C PRO A 163 -4.18 20.18 0.31
N GLN A 164 -2.97 20.70 0.51
CA GLN A 164 -1.90 20.60 -0.49
C GLN A 164 -1.35 19.18 -0.61
N LEU A 165 -1.18 18.50 0.51
CA LEU A 165 -0.76 17.09 0.54
C LEU A 165 -1.79 16.20 -0.16
N ALA A 166 -3.07 16.41 0.10
CA ALA A 166 -4.17 15.67 -0.51
C ALA A 166 -4.25 15.83 -2.03
N MET A 167 -3.81 16.97 -2.58
CA MET A 167 -3.72 17.17 -4.03
C MET A 167 -2.79 16.15 -4.70
N THR A 168 -1.77 15.65 -4.00
CA THR A 168 -0.86 14.63 -4.54
C THR A 168 -1.55 13.28 -4.81
N MET A 169 -2.74 13.07 -4.24
CA MET A 169 -3.54 11.87 -4.43
C MET A 169 -4.45 11.95 -5.68
N ASP A 170 -4.62 13.14 -6.24
CA ASP A 170 -5.38 13.38 -7.46
C ASP A 170 -4.41 13.76 -8.59
N LYS A 171 -4.28 12.89 -9.59
CA LYS A 171 -3.34 13.09 -10.70
C LYS A 171 -3.61 14.38 -11.49
N GLU A 172 -4.86 14.83 -11.57
CA GLU A 172 -5.22 16.03 -12.32
C GLU A 172 -4.83 17.31 -11.56
N LYS A 173 -4.71 17.24 -10.24
CA LYS A 173 -4.34 18.36 -9.37
C LYS A 173 -2.86 18.36 -8.97
N ALA A 174 -2.17 17.25 -9.17
CA ALA A 174 -0.76 17.07 -8.80
C ALA A 174 0.26 17.66 -9.80
N ILE A 175 -0.21 18.37 -10.83
CA ILE A 175 0.63 18.96 -11.91
C ILE A 175 0.86 20.43 -11.64
#